data_1c1d59d031c322118d0ecc1167c0ca94
#
_entry.id   1c1d59d031c322118d0ecc1167c0ca94
#
_cell.length_a   1.000
_cell.length_b   1.000
_cell.length_c   1.000
_cell.angle_alpha   90.00
_cell.angle_beta   90.00
_cell.angle_gamma   90.00
#
_symmetry.space_group_name_H-M   'P 1'
#
loop_
_entity.id
_entity.type
_entity.pdbx_description
1 polymer ?
#
loop_
_entity_poly.entity_id
_entity_poly.type
_entity_poly.pdbx_seq_one_letter_code
_entity_poly.pdbx_strand_id
1 'polypeptide(L)'
;MSEDRFGDLLGPYVLGELTPEEERELERHLEECSSCWDELRAVWGIHNAFREAAASDPPPELRARTLARVKGETSARSRLRWTVWVPMAAALLIAAVLGFGLLQSSVDDPSEGVQLTATALAPGAGGEVRGEVVGENLQVELEVWGMPELRENEYYEMWYYAEDGSRISCGTFRTGPSGRTTVNLTAPASARSYPEIEVTREPDDGNPLANGDEVLRGSLVHL
;
A
#
# COMPACT_ATOMS: atom_id res chain seq x y z
N MET A 1 5.95 35.15 -15.17
CA MET A 1 5.86 35.58 -13.75
C MET A 1 5.26 34.51 -12.82
N SER A 2 4.72 33.39 -13.31
CA SER A 2 4.18 32.31 -12.47
C SER A 2 5.18 31.19 -12.18
N GLU A 3 6.14 30.95 -13.06
CA GLU A 3 7.15 29.88 -12.89
C GLU A 3 8.12 30.16 -11.73
N ASP A 4 8.54 31.40 -11.52
CA ASP A 4 9.43 31.78 -10.40
C ASP A 4 8.83 31.45 -9.02
N ARG A 5 7.50 31.54 -8.88
CA ARG A 5 6.84 31.29 -7.59
C ARG A 5 6.87 29.82 -7.19
N PHE A 6 6.68 28.90 -8.13
CA PHE A 6 6.66 27.47 -7.83
C PHE A 6 8.09 26.94 -7.63
N GLY A 7 9.09 27.49 -8.31
CA GLY A 7 10.48 27.18 -8.05
C GLY A 7 10.90 27.42 -6.60
N ASP A 8 10.43 28.51 -6.00
CA ASP A 8 10.71 28.83 -4.58
C ASP A 8 10.06 27.85 -3.60
N LEU A 9 9.03 27.10 -4.01
CA LEU A 9 8.34 26.12 -3.17
C LEU A 9 8.98 24.72 -3.21
N LEU A 10 9.82 24.41 -4.21
CA LEU A 10 10.38 23.06 -4.39
C LEU A 10 11.28 22.64 -3.21
N GLY A 11 12.09 23.55 -2.69
CA GLY A 11 12.93 23.30 -1.51
C GLY A 11 12.12 23.01 -0.25
N PRO A 12 11.21 23.91 0.17
CA PRO A 12 10.27 23.67 1.27
C PRO A 12 9.42 22.40 1.12
N TYR A 13 9.01 22.06 -0.12
CA TYR A 13 8.29 20.82 -0.41
C TYR A 13 9.10 19.58 -0.04
N VAL A 14 10.36 19.52 -0.50
CA VAL A 14 11.27 18.40 -0.19
C VAL A 14 11.56 18.27 1.30
N LEU A 15 11.49 19.39 2.05
CA LEU A 15 11.72 19.41 3.50
C LEU A 15 10.42 19.17 4.31
N GLY A 16 9.25 19.11 3.66
CA GLY A 16 7.96 18.96 4.34
C GLY A 16 7.56 20.20 5.12
N GLU A 17 7.96 21.39 4.67
CA GLU A 17 7.74 22.66 5.34
C GLU A 17 6.58 23.49 4.74
N LEU A 18 5.93 22.98 3.67
CA LEU A 18 4.78 23.63 3.06
C LEU A 18 3.51 23.49 3.92
N THR A 19 2.64 24.48 3.82
CA THR A 19 1.27 24.32 4.30
C THR A 19 0.49 23.36 3.39
N PRO A 20 -0.59 22.71 3.88
CA PRO A 20 -1.40 21.81 3.05
C PRO A 20 -2.03 22.50 1.82
N GLU A 21 -2.19 23.81 1.83
CA GLU A 21 -2.68 24.58 0.70
C GLU A 21 -1.60 24.79 -0.37
N GLU A 22 -0.39 25.16 0.05
CA GLU A 22 0.77 25.34 -0.83
C GLU A 22 1.19 24.04 -1.47
N GLU A 23 1.17 22.94 -0.70
CA GLU A 23 1.47 21.60 -1.18
C GLU A 23 0.52 21.18 -2.33
N ARG A 24 -0.79 21.27 -2.11
CA ARG A 24 -1.79 20.98 -3.14
C ARG A 24 -1.69 21.90 -4.38
N GLU A 25 -1.33 23.17 -4.21
CA GLU A 25 -1.14 24.11 -5.31
C GLU A 25 0.09 23.75 -6.14
N LEU A 26 1.19 23.38 -5.48
CA LEU A 26 2.43 22.93 -6.13
C LEU A 26 2.22 21.61 -6.86
N GLU A 27 1.60 20.62 -6.23
CA GLU A 27 1.34 19.30 -6.84
C GLU A 27 0.53 19.43 -8.12
N ARG A 28 -0.53 20.25 -8.11
CA ARG A 28 -1.33 20.53 -9.31
C ARG A 28 -0.49 21.20 -10.42
N HIS A 29 0.41 22.10 -10.05
CA HIS A 29 1.31 22.72 -11.03
C HIS A 29 2.30 21.71 -11.62
N LEU A 30 2.81 20.79 -10.81
CA LEU A 30 3.73 19.74 -11.24
C LEU A 30 3.09 18.78 -12.25
N GLU A 31 1.78 18.55 -12.21
CA GLU A 31 1.07 17.73 -13.19
C GLU A 31 1.12 18.34 -14.61
N GLU A 32 1.28 19.66 -14.73
CA GLU A 32 1.27 20.38 -15.99
C GLU A 32 2.65 20.91 -16.42
N CYS A 33 3.65 20.93 -15.52
CA CYS A 33 4.95 21.59 -15.73
C CYS A 33 6.13 20.62 -15.64
N SER A 34 6.57 20.09 -16.78
CA SER A 34 7.73 19.18 -16.84
C SER A 34 9.05 19.83 -16.40
N SER A 35 9.23 21.16 -16.61
CA SER A 35 10.46 21.86 -16.17
C SER A 35 10.54 21.93 -14.65
N CYS A 36 9.44 22.19 -13.95
CA CYS A 36 9.39 22.16 -12.48
C CYS A 36 9.62 20.76 -11.92
N TRP A 37 9.18 19.75 -12.64
CA TRP A 37 9.49 18.34 -12.33
C TRP A 37 10.99 18.05 -12.38
N ASP A 38 11.67 18.47 -13.45
CA ASP A 38 13.11 18.26 -13.60
C ASP A 38 13.89 18.99 -12.50
N GLU A 39 13.44 20.18 -12.12
CA GLU A 39 14.02 20.97 -11.03
C GLU A 39 13.77 20.30 -9.66
N LEU A 40 12.54 19.84 -9.39
CA LEU A 40 12.21 19.09 -8.17
C LEU A 40 13.08 17.84 -8.03
N ARG A 41 13.26 17.10 -9.12
CA ARG A 41 14.12 15.90 -9.14
C ARG A 41 15.59 16.24 -8.79
N ALA A 42 16.09 17.36 -9.27
CA ALA A 42 17.41 17.84 -8.90
C ALA A 42 17.53 18.18 -7.40
N VAL A 43 16.52 18.86 -6.84
CA VAL A 43 16.45 19.20 -5.40
C VAL A 43 16.37 17.92 -4.56
N TRP A 44 15.55 16.96 -4.95
CA TRP A 44 15.46 15.63 -4.31
C TRP A 44 16.80 14.89 -4.34
N GLY A 45 17.51 14.91 -5.47
CA GLY A 45 18.83 14.30 -5.60
C GLY A 45 19.84 14.89 -4.61
N ILE A 46 19.86 16.20 -4.46
CA ILE A 46 20.70 16.91 -3.48
C ILE A 46 20.32 16.50 -2.05
N HIS A 47 19.03 16.55 -1.72
CA HIS A 47 18.54 16.19 -0.39
C HIS A 47 18.92 14.75 -0.02
N ASN A 48 18.72 13.80 -0.92
CA ASN A 48 19.07 12.40 -0.69
C ASN A 48 20.58 12.20 -0.52
N ALA A 49 21.41 12.89 -1.30
CA ALA A 49 22.86 12.84 -1.13
C ALA A 49 23.31 13.38 0.25
N PHE A 50 22.69 14.44 0.75
CA PHE A 50 22.95 14.93 2.10
C PHE A 50 22.49 13.94 3.18
N ARG A 51 21.31 13.33 3.02
CA ARG A 51 20.82 12.30 3.95
C ARG A 51 21.74 11.09 4.00
N GLU A 52 22.22 10.63 2.86
CA GLU A 52 23.15 9.50 2.77
C GLU A 52 24.50 9.85 3.41
N ALA A 53 25.05 11.02 3.13
CA ALA A 53 26.30 11.50 3.74
C ALA A 53 26.20 11.72 5.26
N ALA A 54 25.02 12.10 5.75
CA ALA A 54 24.72 12.29 7.17
C ALA A 54 24.30 10.99 7.88
N ALA A 55 24.01 9.93 7.13
CA ALA A 55 23.60 8.65 7.70
C ALA A 55 24.75 8.07 8.52
N SER A 56 24.50 7.87 9.80
CA SER A 56 25.39 7.11 10.67
C SER A 56 24.83 5.73 10.90
N ASP A 57 25.69 4.74 11.04
CA ASP A 57 25.24 3.39 11.38
C ASP A 57 24.45 3.41 12.69
N PRO A 58 23.23 2.91 12.68
CA PRO A 58 22.43 2.89 13.92
C PRO A 58 23.07 1.97 14.95
N PRO A 59 22.94 2.26 16.26
CA PRO A 59 23.43 1.37 17.30
C PRO A 59 22.93 -0.06 17.08
N PRO A 60 23.80 -1.09 17.20
CA PRO A 60 23.43 -2.49 16.88
C PRO A 60 22.21 -2.98 17.68
N GLU A 61 21.97 -2.43 18.87
CA GLU A 61 20.84 -2.76 19.71
C GLU A 61 19.51 -2.17 19.21
N LEU A 62 19.55 -1.13 18.39
CA LEU A 62 18.34 -0.43 17.94
C LEU A 62 17.41 -1.36 17.18
N ARG A 63 17.96 -2.14 16.27
CA ARG A 63 17.20 -3.14 15.50
C ARG A 63 16.51 -4.16 16.42
N ALA A 64 17.25 -4.70 17.38
CA ALA A 64 16.71 -5.67 18.32
C ALA A 64 15.60 -5.07 19.20
N ARG A 65 15.79 -3.84 19.68
CA ARG A 65 14.80 -3.11 20.47
C ARG A 65 13.52 -2.80 19.69
N THR A 66 13.67 -2.34 18.44
CA THR A 66 12.52 -2.04 17.56
C THR A 66 11.72 -3.31 17.24
N LEU A 67 12.40 -4.38 16.86
CA LEU A 67 11.74 -5.68 16.59
C LEU A 67 11.09 -6.27 17.84
N ALA A 68 11.68 -6.10 19.04
CA ALA A 68 11.10 -6.55 20.28
C ALA A 68 9.82 -5.75 20.64
N ARG A 69 9.80 -4.45 20.35
CA ARG A 69 8.63 -3.59 20.56
C ARG A 69 7.48 -4.01 19.65
N VAL A 70 7.73 -4.15 18.35
CA VAL A 70 6.72 -4.61 17.38
C VAL A 70 6.16 -5.98 17.75
N LYS A 71 7.03 -6.94 18.11
CA LYS A 71 6.61 -8.28 18.56
C LYS A 71 5.84 -8.23 19.90
N GLY A 72 6.20 -7.31 20.80
CA GLY A 72 5.51 -7.12 22.07
C GLY A 72 4.07 -6.62 21.91
N GLU A 73 3.85 -5.71 20.98
CA GLU A 73 2.51 -5.17 20.68
C GLU A 73 1.59 -6.22 20.04
N THR A 74 2.12 -7.09 19.19
CA THR A 74 1.36 -8.21 18.60
C THR A 74 1.07 -9.33 19.60
N SER A 75 1.93 -9.54 20.62
CA SER A 75 1.75 -10.59 21.63
C SER A 75 0.77 -10.24 22.75
N ALA A 76 0.48 -8.96 22.99
CA ALA A 76 -0.41 -8.53 24.06
C ALA A 76 -1.88 -8.92 23.86
N ARG A 77 -2.30 -9.23 22.63
CA ARG A 77 -3.67 -9.64 22.31
C ARG A 77 -3.95 -11.14 22.41
N SER A 78 -2.93 -11.99 22.63
CA SER A 78 -3.08 -13.45 22.60
C SER A 78 -2.93 -14.16 23.96
N ARG A 79 -2.87 -13.43 25.09
CA ARG A 79 -2.85 -14.09 26.42
C ARG A 79 -4.18 -13.95 27.14
N LEU A 80 -5.26 -14.36 26.51
CA LEU A 80 -6.47 -14.70 27.23
C LEU A 80 -6.30 -16.13 27.76
N ARG A 81 -6.08 -16.19 29.04
CA ARG A 81 -5.95 -17.30 29.97
C ARG A 81 -6.76 -18.54 29.56
N TRP A 82 -6.08 -19.52 29.01
CA TRP A 82 -6.59 -20.88 28.84
C TRP A 82 -6.02 -21.75 29.97
N THR A 83 -6.60 -21.64 31.12
CA THR A 83 -6.39 -22.60 32.21
C THR A 83 -7.75 -23.03 32.73
N VAL A 84 -7.94 -24.34 32.62
CA VAL A 84 -8.89 -25.18 33.35
C VAL A 84 -10.34 -25.13 32.84
N TRP A 85 -10.72 -26.17 32.13
CA TRP A 85 -11.92 -26.99 32.31
C TRP A 85 -12.06 -27.90 31.07
N VAL A 86 -11.40 -29.04 31.08
CA VAL A 86 -11.75 -30.23 30.28
C VAL A 86 -11.64 -31.42 31.24
N PRO A 87 -12.69 -32.20 31.50
CA PRO A 87 -13.28 -33.06 30.52
C PRO A 87 -14.80 -33.32 30.74
N MET A 88 -15.67 -33.02 29.81
CA MET A 88 -16.98 -33.70 29.66
C MET A 88 -17.79 -33.26 28.45
N ALA A 89 -17.19 -32.68 27.42
CA ALA A 89 -17.92 -32.16 26.25
C ALA A 89 -17.58 -32.84 24.92
N ALA A 90 -16.83 -33.95 24.93
CA ALA A 90 -16.38 -34.57 23.68
C ALA A 90 -17.49 -35.27 22.87
N ALA A 91 -18.58 -35.68 23.49
CA ALA A 91 -19.65 -36.40 22.80
C ALA A 91 -20.73 -35.52 22.16
N LEU A 92 -20.87 -34.25 22.61
CA LEU A 92 -21.84 -33.31 22.04
C LEU A 92 -21.28 -32.50 20.87
N LEU A 93 -19.92 -32.41 20.74
CA LEU A 93 -19.28 -31.67 19.65
C LEU A 93 -19.33 -32.42 18.31
N ILE A 94 -19.36 -33.75 18.30
CA ILE A 94 -19.40 -34.54 17.06
C ILE A 94 -20.78 -34.44 16.40
N ALA A 95 -21.88 -34.38 17.17
CA ALA A 95 -23.21 -34.20 16.65
C ALA A 95 -23.50 -32.76 16.19
N ALA A 96 -22.86 -31.77 16.82
CA ALA A 96 -22.93 -30.37 16.40
C ALA A 96 -22.17 -30.08 15.11
N VAL A 97 -20.99 -30.71 14.92
CA VAL A 97 -20.17 -30.51 13.70
C VAL A 97 -20.83 -31.15 12.47
N LEU A 98 -21.52 -32.28 12.61
CA LEU A 98 -22.24 -32.90 11.49
C LEU A 98 -23.60 -32.25 11.19
N GLY A 99 -24.23 -31.59 12.17
CA GLY A 99 -25.48 -30.83 11.97
C GLY A 99 -25.26 -29.40 11.47
N PHE A 100 -24.10 -28.81 11.83
CA PHE A 100 -23.79 -27.44 11.45
C PHE A 100 -23.23 -27.32 10.01
N GLY A 101 -22.66 -28.41 9.48
CA GLY A 101 -22.17 -28.46 8.10
C GLY A 101 -23.24 -28.43 7.02
N LEU A 102 -24.53 -28.62 7.37
CA LEU A 102 -25.64 -28.58 6.42
C LEU A 102 -26.46 -27.28 6.47
N LEU A 103 -26.15 -26.37 7.38
CA LEU A 103 -26.81 -25.05 7.52
C LEU A 103 -25.90 -23.86 7.19
N GLN A 104 -24.68 -24.08 6.73
CA GLN A 104 -23.85 -23.02 6.17
C GLN A 104 -24.05 -22.91 4.65
N SER A 105 -25.32 -22.70 4.27
CA SER A 105 -25.62 -22.08 3.00
C SER A 105 -25.79 -20.59 3.28
N SER A 106 -24.89 -19.79 2.74
CA SER A 106 -25.01 -18.32 2.65
C SER A 106 -24.88 -17.58 3.99
N VAL A 107 -23.71 -17.58 4.58
CA VAL A 107 -23.23 -16.35 5.18
C VAL A 107 -22.51 -15.63 4.06
N ASP A 108 -23.10 -14.56 3.55
CA ASP A 108 -22.40 -13.62 2.69
C ASP A 108 -21.12 -13.21 3.42
N ASP A 109 -19.97 -13.70 2.93
CA ASP A 109 -18.65 -13.33 3.41
C ASP A 109 -18.45 -11.87 2.95
N PRO A 110 -18.36 -10.88 3.86
CA PRO A 110 -18.17 -9.49 3.47
C PRO A 110 -16.81 -9.19 2.84
N SER A 111 -16.03 -10.20 2.49
CA SER A 111 -14.75 -10.11 1.81
C SER A 111 -14.84 -10.61 0.38
N GLU A 112 -15.85 -10.18 -0.38
CA GLU A 112 -15.78 -10.37 -1.83
C GLU A 112 -14.60 -9.57 -2.38
N GLY A 113 -13.53 -10.28 -2.79
CA GLY A 113 -12.28 -9.66 -3.24
C GLY A 113 -12.52 -8.91 -4.56
N VAL A 114 -11.96 -7.71 -4.66
CA VAL A 114 -11.99 -6.95 -5.91
C VAL A 114 -11.01 -7.57 -6.90
N GLN A 115 -11.51 -7.98 -8.06
CA GLN A 115 -10.67 -8.53 -9.12
C GLN A 115 -9.97 -7.40 -9.88
N LEU A 116 -8.66 -7.51 -10.04
CA LEU A 116 -7.86 -6.61 -10.86
C LEU A 116 -7.63 -7.22 -12.23
N THR A 117 -7.87 -6.42 -13.25
CA THR A 117 -7.71 -6.80 -14.65
C THR A 117 -6.44 -6.19 -15.25
N ALA A 118 -5.81 -6.94 -16.16
CA ALA A 118 -4.61 -6.49 -16.86
C ALA A 118 -4.89 -5.31 -17.81
N THR A 119 -3.96 -4.38 -17.85
CA THR A 119 -3.87 -3.39 -18.93
C THR A 119 -3.17 -3.99 -20.17
N ALA A 120 -3.12 -3.23 -21.25
CA ALA A 120 -2.39 -3.63 -22.45
C ALA A 120 -0.87 -3.80 -22.21
N LEU A 121 -0.34 -3.22 -21.14
CA LEU A 121 1.09 -3.28 -20.78
C LEU A 121 1.48 -4.57 -20.05
N ALA A 122 0.51 -5.31 -19.51
CA ALA A 122 0.75 -6.54 -18.77
C ALA A 122 -0.24 -7.65 -19.19
N PRO A 123 -0.32 -8.03 -20.48
CA PRO A 123 -1.30 -9.00 -20.95
C PRO A 123 -1.12 -10.35 -20.26
N GLY A 124 -2.18 -10.87 -19.63
CA GLY A 124 -2.15 -12.11 -18.86
C GLY A 124 -1.84 -11.94 -17.36
N ALA A 125 -1.54 -10.73 -16.92
CA ALA A 125 -1.49 -10.42 -15.48
C ALA A 125 -2.91 -10.36 -14.88
N GLY A 126 -2.99 -10.45 -13.57
CA GLY A 126 -4.22 -10.28 -12.82
C GLY A 126 -3.93 -10.16 -11.33
N GLY A 127 -4.95 -9.83 -10.58
CA GLY A 127 -4.85 -9.75 -9.13
C GLY A 127 -6.21 -9.81 -8.45
N GLU A 128 -6.17 -10.00 -7.14
CA GLU A 128 -7.32 -9.92 -6.26
C GLU A 128 -6.95 -9.09 -5.03
N VAL A 129 -7.81 -8.17 -4.66
CA VAL A 129 -7.66 -7.31 -3.48
C VAL A 129 -8.75 -7.63 -2.48
N ARG A 130 -8.37 -7.92 -1.25
CA ARG A 130 -9.27 -8.02 -0.10
C ARG A 130 -8.87 -6.95 0.92
N GLY A 131 -9.86 -6.25 1.47
CA GLY A 131 -9.60 -5.17 2.41
C GLY A 131 -10.47 -5.27 3.66
N GLU A 132 -9.87 -5.09 4.84
CA GLU A 132 -10.55 -5.02 6.13
C GLU A 132 -10.18 -3.74 6.87
N VAL A 133 -11.18 -3.02 7.40
CA VAL A 133 -10.94 -1.85 8.24
C VAL A 133 -10.63 -2.27 9.66
N VAL A 134 -9.44 -1.93 10.13
CA VAL A 134 -8.97 -2.18 11.49
C VAL A 134 -8.60 -0.85 12.16
N GLY A 135 -9.50 -0.32 12.96
CA GLY A 135 -9.36 1.01 13.55
C GLY A 135 -9.43 2.10 12.49
N GLU A 136 -8.39 2.92 12.38
CA GLU A 136 -8.28 4.00 11.40
C GLU A 136 -7.52 3.59 10.12
N ASN A 137 -7.17 2.30 10.02
CA ASN A 137 -6.44 1.76 8.89
C ASN A 137 -7.27 0.77 8.08
N LEU A 138 -7.05 0.76 6.78
CA LEU A 138 -7.48 -0.29 5.86
C LEU A 138 -6.31 -1.25 5.67
N GLN A 139 -6.43 -2.46 6.17
CA GLN A 139 -5.50 -3.54 5.87
C GLN A 139 -5.91 -4.18 4.55
N VAL A 140 -4.97 -4.31 3.64
CA VAL A 140 -5.19 -4.79 2.28
C VAL A 140 -4.32 -6.01 2.03
N GLU A 141 -4.93 -7.14 1.72
CA GLU A 141 -4.26 -8.29 1.14
C GLU A 141 -4.38 -8.20 -0.39
N LEU A 142 -3.25 -8.11 -1.06
CA LEU A 142 -3.16 -8.10 -2.52
C LEU A 142 -2.48 -9.38 -2.99
N GLU A 143 -3.18 -10.20 -3.77
CA GLU A 143 -2.60 -11.30 -4.53
C GLU A 143 -2.49 -10.88 -6.00
N VAL A 144 -1.30 -11.08 -6.62
CA VAL A 144 -1.07 -10.82 -8.05
C VAL A 144 -0.42 -12.02 -8.71
N TRP A 145 -0.67 -12.18 -10.01
CA TRP A 145 -0.08 -13.23 -10.87
C TRP A 145 0.17 -12.72 -12.28
N GLY A 146 1.10 -13.39 -12.97
CA GLY A 146 1.44 -13.06 -14.36
C GLY A 146 2.05 -11.68 -14.54
N MET A 147 2.55 -11.08 -13.46
CA MET A 147 3.16 -9.75 -13.50
C MET A 147 4.45 -9.76 -14.31
N PRO A 148 4.69 -8.74 -15.16
CA PRO A 148 5.96 -8.56 -15.86
C PRO A 148 7.17 -8.58 -14.92
N GLU A 149 8.32 -9.00 -15.44
CA GLU A 149 9.57 -8.94 -14.68
C GLU A 149 10.01 -7.47 -14.51
N LEU A 150 10.38 -7.12 -13.28
CA LEU A 150 10.88 -5.79 -12.92
C LEU A 150 12.38 -5.69 -13.21
N ARG A 151 12.83 -4.55 -13.70
CA ARG A 151 14.25 -4.19 -13.73
C ARG A 151 14.77 -3.97 -12.30
N GLU A 152 16.08 -3.81 -12.13
CA GLU A 152 16.69 -3.62 -10.80
C GLU A 152 16.17 -2.36 -10.10
N ASN A 153 15.89 -1.32 -10.85
CA ASN A 153 15.42 -0.01 -10.39
C ASN A 153 13.92 0.21 -10.62
N GLU A 154 13.12 -0.83 -10.57
CA GLU A 154 11.67 -0.75 -10.69
C GLU A 154 11.00 -1.48 -9.52
N TYR A 155 9.79 -1.04 -9.17
CA TYR A 155 8.92 -1.70 -8.20
C TYR A 155 7.47 -1.57 -8.64
N TYR A 156 6.58 -2.33 -8.02
CA TYR A 156 5.14 -2.14 -8.15
C TYR A 156 4.62 -1.35 -6.97
N GLU A 157 3.61 -0.50 -7.21
CA GLU A 157 2.91 0.24 -6.19
C GLU A 157 1.39 0.11 -6.40
N MET A 158 0.66 -0.06 -5.30
CA MET A 158 -0.79 -0.12 -5.30
C MET A 158 -1.37 1.19 -4.81
N TRP A 159 -2.36 1.69 -5.53
CA TRP A 159 -3.03 2.96 -5.29
C TRP A 159 -4.54 2.76 -5.19
N TYR A 160 -5.18 3.53 -4.31
CA TYR A 160 -6.58 3.88 -4.44
C TYR A 160 -6.66 5.20 -5.21
N TYR A 161 -7.52 5.25 -6.22
CA TYR A 161 -7.59 6.35 -7.18
C TYR A 161 -9.03 6.88 -7.30
N ALA A 162 -9.19 8.21 -7.45
CA ALA A 162 -10.46 8.88 -7.68
C ALA A 162 -10.47 9.63 -9.03
N GLU A 163 -11.67 9.89 -9.55
CA GLU A 163 -11.87 10.54 -10.85
C GLU A 163 -11.28 11.96 -10.93
N ASP A 164 -11.10 12.62 -9.77
CA ASP A 164 -10.49 13.96 -9.69
C ASP A 164 -8.95 13.93 -9.75
N GLY A 165 -8.36 12.74 -9.94
CA GLY A 165 -6.91 12.55 -9.99
C GLY A 165 -6.28 12.33 -8.61
N SER A 166 -7.02 12.47 -7.51
CA SER A 166 -6.49 12.20 -6.19
C SER A 166 -6.22 10.71 -5.99
N ARG A 167 -5.13 10.37 -5.29
CA ARG A 167 -4.72 9.00 -5.05
C ARG A 167 -4.12 8.81 -3.67
N ILE A 168 -4.24 7.60 -3.15
CA ILE A 168 -3.65 7.19 -1.88
C ILE A 168 -2.81 5.94 -2.12
N SER A 169 -1.50 6.02 -1.82
CA SER A 169 -0.63 4.84 -1.86
C SER A 169 -0.98 3.88 -0.73
N CYS A 170 -1.04 2.59 -1.06
CA CYS A 170 -1.13 1.50 -0.08
C CYS A 170 0.24 0.91 0.25
N GLY A 171 1.23 1.16 -0.60
CA GLY A 171 2.58 0.68 -0.45
C GLY A 171 3.12 -0.02 -1.69
N THR A 172 4.41 -0.30 -1.64
CA THR A 172 5.19 -0.85 -2.73
C THR A 172 5.48 -2.34 -2.53
N PHE A 173 5.68 -3.07 -3.63
CA PHE A 173 6.07 -4.48 -3.60
C PHE A 173 6.87 -4.89 -4.83
N ARG A 174 7.47 -6.06 -4.76
CA ARG A 174 8.14 -6.70 -5.89
C ARG A 174 7.63 -8.13 -6.02
N THR A 175 7.58 -8.62 -7.25
CA THR A 175 7.31 -10.03 -7.53
C THR A 175 8.62 -10.80 -7.73
N GLY A 176 8.61 -12.07 -7.40
CA GLY A 176 9.69 -12.97 -7.78
C GLY A 176 9.63 -13.36 -9.28
N PRO A 177 10.54 -14.22 -9.75
CA PRO A 177 10.61 -14.64 -11.17
C PRO A 177 9.34 -15.30 -11.69
N SER A 178 8.47 -15.80 -10.81
CA SER A 178 7.17 -16.40 -11.20
C SER A 178 6.12 -15.35 -11.58
N GLY A 179 6.38 -14.07 -11.38
CA GLY A 179 5.40 -13.00 -11.54
C GLY A 179 4.20 -13.10 -10.60
N ARG A 180 4.31 -13.89 -9.49
CA ARG A 180 3.26 -14.06 -8.49
C ARG A 180 3.76 -13.68 -7.11
N THR A 181 2.89 -13.00 -6.34
CA THR A 181 3.12 -12.74 -4.92
C THR A 181 1.80 -12.43 -4.20
N THR A 182 1.79 -12.61 -2.89
CA THR A 182 0.76 -12.09 -1.99
C THR A 182 1.44 -11.17 -1.00
N VAL A 183 0.92 -9.96 -0.86
CA VAL A 183 1.47 -8.93 0.03
C VAL A 183 0.36 -8.32 0.90
N ASN A 184 0.74 -7.93 2.11
CA ASN A 184 -0.13 -7.17 3.01
C ASN A 184 0.31 -5.71 2.99
N LEU A 185 -0.58 -4.85 2.56
CA LEU A 185 -0.40 -3.42 2.43
C LEU A 185 -1.31 -2.70 3.43
N THR A 186 -1.12 -1.39 3.61
CA THR A 186 -1.94 -0.62 4.55
C THR A 186 -2.18 0.78 3.99
N ALA A 187 -3.43 1.22 4.05
CA ALA A 187 -3.83 2.58 3.71
C ALA A 187 -4.66 3.19 4.85
N PRO A 188 -4.89 4.50 4.89
CA PRO A 188 -5.91 5.10 5.75
C PRO A 188 -7.29 4.51 5.44
N ALA A 189 -8.15 4.37 6.45
CA ALA A 189 -9.52 3.84 6.26
C ALA A 189 -10.34 4.66 5.23
N SER A 190 -10.02 5.95 5.06
CA SER A 190 -10.62 6.83 4.05
C SER A 190 -10.36 6.38 2.61
N ALA A 191 -9.35 5.56 2.35
CA ALA A 191 -9.07 5.01 1.02
C ALA A 191 -10.25 4.23 0.43
N ARG A 192 -11.13 3.64 1.27
CA ARG A 192 -12.36 2.96 0.81
C ARG A 192 -13.35 3.87 0.07
N SER A 193 -13.24 5.18 0.21
CA SER A 193 -14.10 6.12 -0.53
C SER A 193 -13.65 6.34 -1.98
N TYR A 194 -12.50 5.84 -2.36
CA TYR A 194 -11.97 5.93 -3.71
C TYR A 194 -12.52 4.79 -4.57
N PRO A 195 -13.09 5.10 -5.76
CA PRO A 195 -13.82 4.10 -6.54
C PRO A 195 -12.95 3.11 -7.29
N GLU A 196 -11.67 3.42 -7.49
CA GLU A 196 -10.77 2.61 -8.31
C GLU A 196 -9.50 2.19 -7.58
N ILE A 197 -8.96 1.06 -8.01
CA ILE A 197 -7.68 0.51 -7.56
C ILE A 197 -6.79 0.38 -8.79
N GLU A 198 -5.55 0.86 -8.67
CA GLU A 198 -4.53 0.72 -9.69
C GLU A 198 -3.27 0.06 -9.12
N VAL A 199 -2.59 -0.73 -9.93
CA VAL A 199 -1.23 -1.16 -9.66
C VAL A 199 -0.36 -0.64 -10.79
N THR A 200 0.63 0.17 -10.44
CA THR A 200 1.59 0.75 -11.37
C THR A 200 2.95 0.08 -11.25
N ARG A 201 3.73 0.13 -12.34
CA ARG A 201 5.14 -0.22 -12.34
C ARG A 201 5.94 1.08 -12.33
N GLU A 202 6.53 1.39 -11.18
CA GLU A 202 7.21 2.63 -10.90
C GLU A 202 8.73 2.50 -11.07
N PRO A 203 9.42 3.51 -11.63
CA PRO A 203 10.87 3.60 -11.56
C PRO A 203 11.30 4.00 -10.15
N ASP A 204 12.40 3.44 -9.65
CA ASP A 204 13.05 3.85 -8.41
C ASP A 204 13.95 5.08 -8.71
N ASP A 205 13.31 6.20 -9.00
CA ASP A 205 13.96 7.48 -9.36
C ASP A 205 13.89 8.52 -8.24
N GLY A 206 13.35 8.13 -7.07
CA GLY A 206 13.15 8.99 -5.91
C GLY A 206 11.96 9.93 -6.01
N ASN A 207 11.14 9.79 -7.05
CA ASN A 207 9.89 10.52 -7.19
C ASN A 207 8.79 9.83 -6.40
N PRO A 208 8.16 10.50 -5.39
CA PRO A 208 7.09 9.90 -4.60
C PRO A 208 5.72 9.91 -5.31
N LEU A 209 5.59 10.61 -6.43
CA LEU A 209 4.34 10.65 -7.19
C LEU A 209 4.31 9.51 -8.21
N ALA A 210 3.14 8.90 -8.38
CA ALA A 210 2.95 7.87 -9.39
C ALA A 210 3.22 8.46 -10.78
N ASN A 211 4.27 7.98 -11.42
CA ASN A 211 4.68 8.36 -12.77
C ASN A 211 4.94 7.13 -13.64
N GLY A 212 4.67 5.96 -13.11
CA GLY A 212 4.88 4.68 -13.76
C GLY A 212 3.73 4.24 -14.66
N ASP A 213 3.96 3.13 -15.31
CA ASP A 213 3.01 2.48 -16.21
C ASP A 213 1.94 1.71 -15.40
N GLU A 214 0.67 1.97 -15.65
CA GLU A 214 -0.43 1.19 -15.08
C GLU A 214 -0.44 -0.24 -15.66
N VAL A 215 -0.38 -1.24 -14.78
CA VAL A 215 -0.32 -2.66 -15.17
C VAL A 215 -1.58 -3.42 -14.81
N LEU A 216 -2.25 -3.08 -13.71
CA LEU A 216 -3.53 -3.65 -13.30
C LEU A 216 -4.50 -2.55 -12.86
N ARG A 217 -5.80 -2.78 -13.11
CA ARG A 217 -6.90 -1.92 -12.65
C ARG A 217 -8.07 -2.74 -12.11
N GLY A 218 -8.74 -2.21 -11.10
CA GLY A 218 -9.99 -2.72 -10.54
C GLY A 218 -10.91 -1.60 -10.07
N SER A 219 -12.20 -1.90 -9.93
CA SER A 219 -13.19 -0.94 -9.45
C SER A 219 -13.89 -1.45 -8.20
N LEU A 220 -14.09 -0.56 -7.23
CA LEU A 220 -14.81 -0.81 -5.98
C LEU A 220 -16.33 -0.57 -6.10
N VAL A 221 -16.84 -0.25 -7.28
CA VAL A 221 -18.23 0.22 -7.52
C VAL A 221 -19.31 -0.83 -7.21
N HIS A 222 -18.94 -2.01 -6.69
CA HIS A 222 -19.88 -3.10 -6.39
C HIS A 222 -19.72 -3.73 -4.98
N LEU A 223 -19.14 -2.99 -4.02
CA LEU A 223 -19.06 -3.42 -2.62
C LEU A 223 -20.00 -2.62 -1.72
#